data_032e352e454dd2e9c7ff613755163d13
#
_entry.id   032e352e454dd2e9c7ff613755163d13
#
_cell.length_a   1.000
_cell.length_b   1.000
_cell.length_c   1.000
_cell.angle_alpha   90.00
_cell.angle_beta   90.00
_cell.angle_gamma   90.00
#
_symmetry.space_group_name_H-M   'P 1'
#
loop_
_entity.id
_entity.type
_entity.pdbx_description
1 polymer ?
#
loop_
_entity_poly.entity_id
_entity_poly.type
_entity_poly.pdbx_seq_one_letter_code
_entity_poly.pdbx_strand_id
1 'polypeptide(L)'
;MNVLIVEDESLAAEKLEHMINEVDPEIRVIAKCDSIKESVKWLMEHTADLIFLDIQLSDGISFSIFEQVTINTPVVFTTAYDQYAIRAFQLNSIAYLLKPIRKSDLAESLRKYQNLKSAFSIDFDS
;
A
#
# COMPACT_ATOMS: atom_id res chain seq x y z
N MET A 1 -7.96 5.48 10.08
CA MET A 1 -6.98 4.55 9.48
C MET A 1 -5.80 5.35 8.95
N ASN A 2 -4.59 4.93 9.29
CA ASN A 2 -3.36 5.60 8.87
C ASN A 2 -2.74 4.83 7.71
N VAL A 3 -2.36 5.53 6.66
CA VAL A 3 -1.86 4.95 5.41
C VAL A 3 -0.49 5.50 5.07
N LEU A 4 0.40 4.63 4.64
CA LEU A 4 1.68 4.98 4.04
C LEU A 4 1.57 4.81 2.52
N ILE A 5 2.03 5.82 1.78
CA ILE A 5 2.16 5.73 0.32
C ILE A 5 3.65 5.67 -0.03
N VAL A 6 4.04 4.67 -0.82
CA VAL A 6 5.40 4.55 -1.35
C VAL A 6 5.32 4.68 -2.87
N GLU A 7 5.78 5.80 -3.39
CA GLU A 7 5.70 6.17 -4.80
C GLU A 7 6.80 7.19 -5.09
N ASP A 8 7.61 6.94 -6.12
CA ASP A 8 8.73 7.83 -6.44
C ASP A 8 8.33 9.09 -7.21
N GLU A 9 7.16 9.09 -7.84
CA GLU A 9 6.66 10.28 -8.53
C GLU A 9 5.72 11.07 -7.62
N SER A 10 6.11 12.29 -7.27
CA SER A 10 5.36 13.10 -6.32
C SER A 10 3.94 13.40 -6.80
N LEU A 11 3.75 13.66 -8.09
CA LEU A 11 2.40 13.91 -8.64
C LEU A 11 1.52 12.66 -8.55
N ALA A 12 2.08 11.49 -8.79
CA ALA A 12 1.34 10.23 -8.67
C ALA A 12 0.95 9.97 -7.21
N ALA A 13 1.84 10.26 -6.28
CA ALA A 13 1.56 10.12 -4.85
C ALA A 13 0.45 11.07 -4.41
N GLU A 14 0.48 12.32 -4.87
CA GLU A 14 -0.55 13.31 -4.56
C GLU A 14 -1.91 12.91 -5.13
N LYS A 15 -1.93 12.41 -6.37
CA LYS A 15 -3.17 11.94 -6.99
C LYS A 15 -3.76 10.76 -6.23
N LEU A 16 -2.91 9.84 -5.81
CA LEU A 16 -3.36 8.67 -5.04
C LEU A 16 -3.94 9.13 -3.70
N GLU A 17 -3.26 10.00 -2.99
CA GLU A 17 -3.74 10.55 -1.73
C GLU A 17 -5.11 11.23 -1.92
N HIS A 18 -5.23 12.06 -2.93
CA HIS A 18 -6.49 12.75 -3.24
C HIS A 18 -7.62 11.75 -3.50
N MET A 19 -7.35 10.72 -4.30
CA MET A 19 -8.32 9.68 -4.63
C MET A 19 -8.73 8.88 -3.39
N ILE A 20 -7.78 8.56 -2.52
CA ILE A 20 -8.05 7.88 -1.25
C ILE A 20 -9.01 8.72 -0.39
N ASN A 21 -8.75 10.01 -0.28
CA ASN A 21 -9.58 10.90 0.53
C ASN A 21 -10.95 11.18 -0.09
N GLU A 22 -11.08 11.03 -1.40
CA GLU A 22 -12.39 11.08 -2.06
C GLU A 22 -13.23 9.85 -1.73
N VAL A 23 -12.59 8.69 -1.67
CA VAL A 23 -13.28 7.43 -1.34
C VAL A 23 -13.64 7.38 0.16
N ASP A 24 -12.70 7.79 1.01
CA ASP A 24 -12.90 7.80 2.46
C ASP A 24 -12.17 8.99 3.08
N PRO A 25 -12.91 10.06 3.41
CA PRO A 25 -12.30 11.27 3.99
C PRO A 25 -11.66 11.05 5.37
N GLU A 26 -11.95 9.96 6.06
CA GLU A 26 -11.39 9.68 7.37
C GLU A 26 -10.01 9.03 7.32
N ILE A 27 -9.60 8.55 6.15
CA ILE A 27 -8.27 7.98 5.98
C ILE A 27 -7.23 9.09 6.02
N ARG A 28 -6.17 8.85 6.78
CA ARG A 28 -5.05 9.81 6.92
C ARG A 28 -3.81 9.22 6.25
N VAL A 29 -3.29 9.93 5.26
CA VAL A 29 -1.99 9.59 4.67
C VAL A 29 -0.92 10.22 5.57
N ILE A 30 -0.27 9.39 6.38
CA ILE A 30 0.64 9.88 7.41
C ILE A 30 2.07 10.07 6.92
N ALA A 31 2.42 9.46 5.78
CA ALA A 31 3.73 9.62 5.19
C ALA A 31 3.72 9.22 3.72
N LYS A 32 4.65 9.79 2.96
CA LYS A 32 4.92 9.43 1.57
C LYS A 32 6.41 9.22 1.45
N CYS A 33 6.81 8.02 1.03
CA CYS A 33 8.20 7.67 0.80
C CYS A 33 8.44 7.54 -0.70
N ASP A 34 9.60 7.95 -1.18
CA ASP A 34 9.89 7.98 -2.61
C ASP A 34 10.93 6.95 -3.07
N SER A 35 11.43 6.13 -2.15
CA SER A 35 12.48 5.17 -2.44
C SER A 35 12.40 3.97 -1.52
N ILE A 36 13.08 2.89 -1.90
CA ILE A 36 13.25 1.72 -1.04
C ILE A 36 13.95 2.10 0.26
N LYS A 37 15.02 2.85 0.14
CA LYS A 37 15.84 3.28 1.29
C LYS A 37 15.01 4.06 2.30
N GLU A 38 14.25 5.04 1.83
CA GLU A 38 13.41 5.87 2.69
C GLU A 38 12.29 5.03 3.33
N SER A 39 11.69 4.12 2.55
CA SER A 39 10.63 3.25 3.05
C SER A 39 11.12 2.31 4.15
N VAL A 40 12.28 1.71 3.97
CA VAL A 40 12.89 0.83 4.99
C VAL A 40 13.14 1.62 6.28
N LYS A 41 13.71 2.80 6.15
CA LYS A 41 13.99 3.66 7.30
C LYS A 41 12.69 4.01 8.05
N TRP A 42 11.67 4.41 7.30
CA TRP A 42 10.38 4.79 7.89
C TRP A 42 9.74 3.60 8.61
N LEU A 43 9.73 2.43 7.98
CA LEU A 43 9.09 1.23 8.53
C LEU A 43 9.83 0.66 9.74
N MET A 44 11.10 0.97 9.90
CA MET A 44 11.84 0.60 11.11
C MET A 44 11.42 1.41 12.33
N GLU A 45 10.89 2.61 12.12
CA GLU A 45 10.58 3.56 13.20
C GLU A 45 9.09 3.81 13.39
N HIS A 46 8.27 3.45 12.40
CA HIS A 46 6.83 3.79 12.40
C HIS A 46 6.00 2.62 11.92
N THR A 47 4.71 2.72 12.16
CA THR A 47 3.72 1.75 11.67
C THR A 47 2.60 2.47 10.92
N ALA A 48 1.95 1.73 10.02
CA ALA A 48 0.75 2.18 9.32
C ALA A 48 -0.25 1.04 9.34
N ASP A 49 -1.52 1.37 9.08
CA ASP A 49 -2.58 0.36 9.01
C ASP A 49 -2.62 -0.31 7.64
N LEU A 50 -2.22 0.42 6.60
CA LEU A 50 -2.24 -0.05 5.22
C LEU A 50 -1.12 0.66 4.46
N ILE A 51 -0.46 -0.07 3.55
CA ILE A 51 0.60 0.49 2.71
C ILE A 51 0.20 0.38 1.24
N PHE A 52 0.23 1.50 0.52
CA PHE A 52 0.19 1.50 -0.94
C PHE A 52 1.61 1.57 -1.44
N LEU A 53 2.06 0.55 -2.17
CA LEU A 53 3.46 0.36 -2.49
C LEU A 53 3.64 0.17 -4.00
N ASP A 54 4.28 1.15 -4.66
CA ASP A 54 4.67 0.99 -6.06
C ASP A 54 5.76 -0.07 -6.15
N ILE A 55 5.65 -0.93 -7.15
CA ILE A 55 6.63 -2.01 -7.34
C ILE A 55 7.96 -1.49 -7.87
N GLN A 56 7.93 -0.53 -8.81
CA GLN A 56 9.15 0.03 -9.37
C GLN A 56 9.42 1.41 -8.80
N LEU A 57 10.49 1.51 -8.03
CA LEU A 57 10.95 2.76 -7.45
C LEU A 57 12.28 3.17 -8.11
N SER A 58 12.71 4.41 -7.87
CA SER A 58 13.92 4.95 -8.48
C SER A 58 15.19 4.16 -8.14
N ASP A 59 15.21 3.54 -6.96
CA ASP A 59 16.36 2.78 -6.47
C ASP A 59 16.15 1.25 -6.54
N GLY A 60 15.14 0.77 -7.27
CA GLY A 60 14.98 -0.66 -7.53
C GLY A 60 13.54 -1.16 -7.44
N ILE A 61 13.41 -2.47 -7.35
CA ILE A 61 12.12 -3.14 -7.20
C ILE A 61 11.77 -3.22 -5.72
N SER A 62 10.59 -2.72 -5.35
CA SER A 62 10.21 -2.54 -3.96
C SER A 62 10.04 -3.83 -3.16
N PHE A 63 9.98 -4.99 -3.84
CA PHE A 63 9.93 -6.28 -3.13
C PHE A 63 11.12 -6.47 -2.19
N SER A 64 12.25 -5.82 -2.46
CA SER A 64 13.43 -5.89 -1.59
C SER A 64 13.19 -5.28 -0.20
N ILE A 65 12.16 -4.45 -0.04
CA ILE A 65 11.81 -3.90 1.27
C ILE A 65 11.45 -5.05 2.23
N PHE A 66 10.74 -6.06 1.72
CA PHE A 66 10.32 -7.21 2.53
C PHE A 66 11.49 -8.07 3.01
N GLU A 67 12.64 -7.96 2.36
CA GLU A 67 13.86 -8.66 2.76
C GLU A 67 14.61 -7.90 3.85
N GLN A 68 14.35 -6.61 4.01
CA GLN A 68 15.08 -5.74 4.92
C GLN A 68 14.31 -5.41 6.19
N VAL A 69 12.99 -5.39 6.13
CA VAL A 69 12.11 -5.15 7.29
C VAL A 69 11.00 -6.17 7.30
N THR A 70 10.59 -6.57 8.49
CA THR A 70 9.40 -7.42 8.64
C THR A 70 8.17 -6.55 8.49
N ILE A 71 7.33 -6.87 7.51
CA ILE A 71 6.09 -6.13 7.24
C ILE A 71 4.91 -7.03 7.56
N ASN A 72 4.18 -6.68 8.62
CA ASN A 72 2.96 -7.38 9.01
C ASN A 72 1.70 -6.60 8.57
N THR A 73 1.90 -5.39 8.07
CA THR A 73 0.85 -4.51 7.60
C THR A 73 0.35 -4.97 6.23
N PRO A 74 -0.97 -4.98 5.99
CA PRO A 74 -1.50 -5.25 4.65
C PRO A 74 -0.94 -4.28 3.61
N VAL A 75 -0.69 -4.80 2.41
CA VAL A 75 -0.09 -4.03 1.32
C VAL A 75 -0.98 -4.10 0.09
N VAL A 76 -1.21 -2.95 -0.53
CA VAL A 76 -1.80 -2.82 -1.85
C VAL A 76 -0.69 -2.41 -2.80
N PHE A 77 -0.34 -3.29 -3.74
CA PHE A 77 0.68 -2.95 -4.73
C PHE A 77 0.09 -2.11 -5.84
N THR A 78 0.85 -1.12 -6.30
CA THR A 78 0.52 -0.32 -7.47
C THR A 78 1.65 -0.44 -8.48
N THR A 79 1.33 -0.47 -9.78
CA THR A 79 2.35 -0.59 -10.81
C THR A 79 1.78 -0.31 -12.19
N ALA A 80 2.63 0.09 -13.13
CA ALA A 80 2.29 0.18 -14.55
C ALA A 80 2.40 -1.17 -15.27
N TYR A 81 2.88 -2.22 -14.60
CA TYR A 81 3.22 -3.51 -15.23
C TYR A 81 2.48 -4.66 -14.57
N ASP A 82 1.92 -5.57 -15.39
CA ASP A 82 1.16 -6.72 -14.90
C ASP A 82 2.03 -7.94 -14.57
N GLN A 83 3.29 -7.94 -14.97
CA GLN A 83 4.19 -9.09 -14.82
C GLN A 83 4.57 -9.43 -13.38
N TYR A 84 4.28 -8.56 -12.44
CA TYR A 84 4.64 -8.75 -11.03
C TYR A 84 3.51 -9.34 -10.18
N ALA A 85 2.36 -9.62 -10.77
CA ALA A 85 1.18 -10.03 -10.01
C ALA A 85 1.40 -11.30 -9.18
N ILE A 86 2.09 -12.29 -9.74
CA ILE A 86 2.35 -13.55 -9.03
C ILE A 86 3.24 -13.30 -7.81
N ARG A 87 4.31 -12.51 -7.98
CA ARG A 87 5.21 -12.20 -6.89
C ARG A 87 4.51 -11.39 -5.79
N ALA A 88 3.70 -10.42 -6.20
CA ALA A 88 2.93 -9.61 -5.26
C ALA A 88 1.98 -10.49 -4.44
N PHE A 89 1.33 -11.45 -5.07
CA PHE A 89 0.45 -12.38 -4.40
C PHE A 89 1.20 -13.20 -3.34
N GLN A 90 2.42 -13.64 -3.65
CA GLN A 90 3.25 -14.42 -2.72
C GLN A 90 3.64 -13.63 -1.48
N LEU A 91 3.58 -12.30 -1.52
CA LEU A 91 3.94 -11.43 -0.41
C LEU A 91 2.74 -11.01 0.44
N ASN A 92 1.64 -11.75 0.34
CA ASN A 92 0.42 -11.51 1.14
C ASN A 92 -0.20 -10.13 0.90
N SER A 93 -0.10 -9.62 -0.33
CA SER A 93 -0.79 -8.39 -0.69
C SER A 93 -2.30 -8.62 -0.71
N ILE A 94 -3.06 -7.59 -0.36
CA ILE A 94 -4.51 -7.67 -0.39
C ILE A 94 -5.08 -7.24 -1.75
N ALA A 95 -4.31 -6.49 -2.53
CA ALA A 95 -4.74 -6.05 -3.86
C ALA A 95 -3.53 -5.67 -4.70
N TYR A 96 -3.77 -5.64 -6.02
CA TYR A 96 -2.76 -5.28 -7.02
C TYR A 96 -3.45 -4.36 -8.02
N LEU A 97 -3.05 -3.10 -8.04
CA LEU A 97 -3.68 -2.07 -8.86
C LEU A 97 -2.77 -1.65 -10.01
N LEU A 98 -3.27 -1.79 -11.24
CA LEU A 98 -2.54 -1.32 -12.41
C LEU A 98 -2.79 0.16 -12.65
N LYS A 99 -1.73 0.88 -12.98
CA LYS A 99 -1.82 2.30 -13.35
C LYS A 99 -2.31 2.44 -14.79
N PRO A 100 -3.12 3.44 -15.10
CA PRO A 100 -3.65 4.45 -14.19
C PRO A 100 -4.70 3.86 -13.25
N ILE A 101 -4.58 4.17 -11.96
CA ILE A 101 -5.45 3.62 -10.93
C ILE A 101 -6.85 4.21 -11.08
N ARG A 102 -7.86 3.34 -11.16
CA ARG A 102 -9.26 3.75 -11.21
C ARG A 102 -9.80 3.88 -9.80
N LYS A 103 -10.64 4.88 -9.59
CA LYS A 103 -11.28 5.10 -8.30
C LYS A 103 -12.07 3.89 -7.83
N SER A 104 -12.75 3.19 -8.75
CA SER A 104 -13.51 1.98 -8.42
C SER A 104 -12.62 0.85 -7.92
N ASP A 105 -11.44 0.67 -8.52
CA ASP A 105 -10.49 -0.36 -8.10
C ASP A 105 -9.89 -0.02 -6.74
N LEU A 106 -9.59 1.25 -6.52
CA LEU A 106 -9.11 1.73 -5.23
C LEU A 106 -10.17 1.52 -4.14
N ALA A 107 -11.41 1.89 -4.41
CA ALA A 107 -12.51 1.71 -3.47
C ALA A 107 -12.69 0.24 -3.09
N GLU A 108 -12.57 -0.66 -4.07
CA GLU A 108 -12.66 -2.08 -3.82
C GLU A 108 -11.50 -2.60 -2.95
N SER A 109 -10.29 -2.11 -3.17
CA SER A 109 -9.14 -2.49 -2.32
C SER A 109 -9.32 -2.03 -0.88
N LEU A 110 -9.87 -0.84 -0.67
CA LEU A 110 -10.15 -0.32 0.67
C LEU A 110 -11.26 -1.11 1.34
N ARG A 111 -12.30 -1.51 0.60
CA ARG A 111 -13.36 -2.36 1.13
C ARG A 111 -12.80 -3.73 1.53
N LYS A 112 -11.92 -4.29 0.71
CA LYS A 112 -11.26 -5.56 1.01
C LYS A 112 -10.45 -5.46 2.31
N TYR A 113 -9.75 -4.35 2.51
CA TYR A 113 -9.03 -4.10 3.76
C TYR A 113 -10.00 -4.08 4.95
N GLN A 114 -11.12 -3.37 4.84
CA GLN A 114 -12.10 -3.27 5.92
C GLN A 114 -12.71 -4.64 6.25
N ASN A 115 -12.98 -5.45 5.24
CA ASN A 115 -13.50 -6.80 5.44
C ASN A 115 -12.50 -7.70 6.17
N LEU A 116 -11.23 -7.62 5.83
CA LEU A 116 -10.18 -8.37 6.52
C LEU A 116 -10.04 -7.92 7.96
N LYS A 117 -10.07 -6.62 8.20
CA LYS A 117 -10.00 -6.05 9.54
C LYS A 117 -11.17 -6.50 10.41
N SER A 118 -12.38 -6.50 9.86
CA SER A 118 -13.58 -6.95 10.57
C SER A 118 -13.52 -8.43 10.90
N ALA A 119 -13.03 -9.26 9.97
CA ALA A 119 -12.87 -10.69 10.20
C ALA A 119 -11.90 -10.96 11.34
N PHE A 120 -10.76 -10.26 11.37
CA PHE A 120 -9.80 -10.39 12.46
C PHE A 120 -10.38 -9.93 13.79
N SER A 121 -11.12 -8.83 13.80
CA SER A 121 -11.75 -8.33 15.02
C SER A 121 -12.76 -9.31 15.59
N ILE A 122 -13.55 -9.96 14.71
CA ILE A 122 -14.51 -10.98 15.10
C ILE A 122 -13.80 -12.18 15.71
N ASP A 123 -12.70 -12.63 15.09
CA ASP A 123 -11.91 -13.76 15.58
C ASP A 123 -11.32 -13.49 16.97
N PHE A 124 -10.89 -12.26 17.20
CA PHE A 124 -10.34 -11.88 18.51
C PHE A 124 -11.42 -11.82 19.59
N ASP A 125 -12.62 -11.44 19.24
CA ASP A 125 -13.73 -11.30 20.19
C ASP A 125 -14.42 -12.63 20.50
N SER A 126 -14.17 -13.62 19.69
CA SER A 126 -14.75 -14.96 19.89
C SER A 126 -13.86 -15.84 20.76
#